data_70f6695a526db3a39c22768e44d3bdec
#
_entry.id   70f6695a526db3a39c22768e44d3bdec
#
_cell.length_a   1.000
_cell.length_b   1.000
_cell.length_c   1.000
_cell.angle_alpha   90.00
_cell.angle_beta   90.00
_cell.angle_gamma   90.00
#
_symmetry.space_group_name_H-M   'P 1'
#
loop_
_entity.id
_entity.type
_entity.pdbx_description
1 polymer ?
#
loop_
_entity_poly.entity_id
_entity_poly.type
_entity_poly.pdbx_seq_one_letter_code
_entity_poly.pdbx_strand_id
1 'polypeptide(L)'
;MILIVMSFIMIVPFAWMILTALKTNQESISVSPFYILPHNGWHWENFGTVWKSYNFLILYKNTLLMIFWRVVCAVLTATMAGYAFGRLKFPGKNFLFSLVLVQMMIPAQIFIIPQYLMVSKMGMLNTQFGLVFPGLVTAFGTYLLKTGFEGLPKDLEEAAMIDGCNIGQRFLMIMMPLTKSSMVSLGIFTAVFAFKDLMWPMIVCTNANTTTLSAGLAKMQGQYGSDYPAMMAAATLAVLPMIIIYVIFQKQFVEGIATSGGKL
;
A
#
# COMPACT_ATOMS: atom_id res chain seq x y z
N MET A 1 -7.57 -5.26 30.97
CA MET A 1 -8.59 -6.27 30.64
C MET A 1 -9.25 -6.01 29.28
N ILE A 2 -9.84 -4.84 29.02
CA ILE A 2 -10.50 -4.50 27.73
C ILE A 2 -9.57 -4.70 26.51
N LEU A 3 -8.34 -4.18 26.56
CA LEU A 3 -7.38 -4.32 25.45
C LEU A 3 -7.03 -5.78 25.14
N ILE A 4 -6.93 -6.64 26.16
CA ILE A 4 -6.65 -8.08 25.96
C ILE A 4 -7.83 -8.75 25.24
N VAL A 5 -9.07 -8.48 25.68
CA VAL A 5 -10.28 -9.01 25.05
C VAL A 5 -10.40 -8.55 23.60
N MET A 6 -10.16 -7.26 23.33
CA MET A 6 -10.15 -6.70 21.96
C MET A 6 -9.08 -7.38 21.10
N SER A 7 -7.87 -7.60 21.62
CA SER A 7 -6.81 -8.28 20.90
C SER A 7 -7.18 -9.73 20.54
N PHE A 8 -7.81 -10.45 21.48
CA PHE A 8 -8.30 -11.81 21.19
C PHE A 8 -9.35 -11.81 20.07
N ILE A 9 -10.32 -10.91 20.12
CA ILE A 9 -11.37 -10.81 19.09
C ILE A 9 -10.74 -10.55 17.70
N MET A 10 -9.70 -9.71 17.63
CA MET A 10 -8.99 -9.42 16.38
C MET A 10 -8.17 -10.60 15.85
N ILE A 11 -7.66 -11.46 16.72
CA ILE A 11 -6.84 -12.62 16.32
C ILE A 11 -7.71 -13.79 15.83
N VAL A 12 -8.91 -13.96 16.34
CA VAL A 12 -9.81 -15.09 16.02
C VAL A 12 -9.99 -15.31 14.51
N PRO A 13 -10.30 -14.30 13.66
CA PRO A 13 -10.46 -14.55 12.23
C PRO A 13 -9.19 -15.05 11.54
N PHE A 14 -8.01 -14.60 11.97
CA PHE A 14 -6.75 -15.08 11.44
C PHE A 14 -6.43 -16.51 11.89
N ALA A 15 -6.71 -16.83 13.16
CA ALA A 15 -6.59 -18.20 13.67
C ALA A 15 -7.54 -19.15 12.91
N TRP A 16 -8.78 -18.71 12.68
CA TRP A 16 -9.75 -19.47 11.89
C TRP A 16 -9.28 -19.70 10.44
N MET A 17 -8.70 -18.69 9.80
CA MET A 17 -8.12 -18.80 8.46
C MET A 17 -7.03 -19.86 8.40
N ILE A 18 -6.09 -19.85 9.37
CA ILE A 18 -5.00 -20.84 9.45
C ILE A 18 -5.54 -22.24 9.74
N LEU A 19 -6.46 -22.39 10.69
CA LEU A 19 -7.07 -23.67 11.02
C LEU A 19 -7.85 -24.24 9.83
N THR A 20 -8.57 -23.40 9.09
CA THR A 20 -9.31 -23.83 7.90
C THR A 20 -8.37 -24.23 6.77
N ALA A 21 -7.23 -23.56 6.61
CA ALA A 21 -6.19 -23.95 5.65
C ALA A 21 -5.63 -25.36 5.90
N LEU A 22 -5.71 -25.85 7.12
CA LEU A 22 -5.18 -27.15 7.54
C LEU A 22 -6.23 -28.27 7.56
N LYS A 23 -7.47 -28.00 7.15
CA LYS A 23 -8.57 -28.97 7.07
C LYS A 23 -8.66 -29.62 5.69
N THR A 24 -9.48 -30.69 5.60
CA THR A 24 -10.01 -31.16 4.32
C THR A 24 -11.13 -30.23 3.82
N ASN A 25 -11.43 -30.28 2.54
CA ASN A 25 -12.53 -29.47 1.99
C ASN A 25 -13.89 -29.89 2.62
N GLN A 26 -14.12 -31.17 2.86
CA GLN A 26 -15.32 -31.65 3.51
C GLN A 26 -15.49 -31.11 4.93
N GLU A 27 -14.42 -31.09 5.74
CA GLU A 27 -14.45 -30.51 7.08
C GLU A 27 -14.70 -28.99 7.07
N SER A 28 -14.18 -28.29 6.07
CA SER A 28 -14.30 -26.84 5.97
C SER A 28 -15.73 -26.36 5.66
N ILE A 29 -16.53 -27.17 4.98
CA ILE A 29 -17.92 -26.87 4.61
C ILE A 29 -18.96 -27.57 5.51
N SER A 30 -18.51 -28.48 6.39
CA SER A 30 -19.42 -29.25 7.27
C SER A 30 -20.01 -28.34 8.34
N VAL A 31 -21.31 -28.36 8.46
CA VAL A 31 -22.08 -27.62 9.49
C VAL A 31 -22.48 -28.55 10.63
N SER A 32 -22.68 -29.84 10.35
CA SER A 32 -23.02 -30.87 11.34
C SER A 32 -22.38 -32.20 10.93
N PRO A 33 -21.34 -32.63 11.67
CA PRO A 33 -20.69 -31.97 12.80
C PRO A 33 -19.85 -30.74 12.38
N PHE A 34 -19.82 -29.72 13.26
CA PHE A 34 -18.98 -28.55 13.06
C PHE A 34 -17.57 -28.76 13.64
N TYR A 35 -16.58 -28.64 12.79
CA TYR A 35 -15.19 -28.85 13.18
C TYR A 35 -14.46 -27.52 13.42
N ILE A 36 -14.01 -27.26 14.65
CA ILE A 36 -13.15 -26.11 14.93
C ILE A 36 -11.71 -26.43 14.55
N LEU A 37 -11.22 -27.61 14.95
CA LEU A 37 -9.88 -28.11 14.64
C LEU A 37 -9.95 -29.14 13.50
N PRO A 38 -8.84 -29.34 12.75
CA PRO A 38 -8.74 -30.42 11.78
C PRO A 38 -8.98 -31.78 12.47
N HIS A 39 -9.93 -32.57 12.00
CA HIS A 39 -10.29 -33.85 12.56
C HIS A 39 -9.62 -35.03 11.83
N ASN A 40 -9.52 -34.93 10.50
CA ASN A 40 -8.93 -35.96 9.65
C ASN A 40 -7.41 -35.77 9.41
N GLY A 41 -6.72 -35.07 10.33
CA GLY A 41 -5.29 -34.77 10.22
C GLY A 41 -5.00 -33.31 9.84
N TRP A 42 -3.74 -32.93 10.01
CA TRP A 42 -3.26 -31.59 9.69
C TRP A 42 -2.71 -31.55 8.28
N HIS A 43 -3.45 -30.98 7.33
CA HIS A 43 -3.12 -30.97 5.91
C HIS A 43 -2.18 -29.82 5.53
N TRP A 44 -0.90 -29.93 5.96
CA TRP A 44 0.14 -28.93 5.62
C TRP A 44 0.43 -28.86 4.11
N GLU A 45 0.12 -29.94 3.38
CA GLU A 45 0.27 -30.02 1.92
C GLU A 45 -0.55 -28.96 1.18
N ASN A 46 -1.64 -28.45 1.75
CA ASN A 46 -2.44 -27.38 1.15
C ASN A 46 -1.60 -26.14 0.86
N PHE A 47 -0.70 -25.77 1.77
CA PHE A 47 0.23 -24.64 1.56
C PHE A 47 1.21 -24.93 0.41
N GLY A 48 1.77 -26.13 0.36
CA GLY A 48 2.71 -26.54 -0.69
C GLY A 48 2.07 -26.59 -2.08
N THR A 49 0.84 -27.11 -2.15
CA THR A 49 0.06 -27.20 -3.38
C THR A 49 -0.26 -25.82 -3.91
N VAL A 50 -0.78 -24.92 -3.07
CA VAL A 50 -1.11 -23.54 -3.43
C VAL A 50 0.14 -22.76 -3.84
N TRP A 51 1.23 -22.89 -3.09
CA TRP A 51 2.50 -22.24 -3.42
C TRP A 51 3.00 -22.56 -4.83
N LYS A 52 2.95 -23.83 -5.21
CA LYS A 52 3.40 -24.30 -6.53
C LYS A 52 2.42 -23.95 -7.63
N SER A 53 1.12 -24.18 -7.42
CA SER A 53 0.08 -24.01 -8.44
C SER A 53 -0.05 -22.54 -8.89
N TYR A 54 0.19 -21.59 -7.99
CA TYR A 54 0.04 -20.15 -8.28
C TYR A 54 1.34 -19.39 -8.39
N ASN A 55 2.48 -20.06 -8.31
CA ASN A 55 3.80 -19.45 -8.37
C ASN A 55 3.90 -18.21 -7.45
N PHE A 56 3.67 -18.41 -6.15
CA PHE A 56 3.65 -17.33 -5.16
C PHE A 56 4.91 -16.44 -5.19
N LEU A 57 6.05 -16.99 -5.62
CA LEU A 57 7.28 -16.22 -5.75
C LEU A 57 7.13 -15.07 -6.77
N ILE A 58 6.47 -15.33 -7.90
CA ILE A 58 6.20 -14.29 -8.90
C ILE A 58 5.21 -13.26 -8.36
N LEU A 59 4.14 -13.72 -7.69
CA LEU A 59 3.16 -12.82 -7.09
C LEU A 59 3.79 -11.89 -6.05
N TYR A 60 4.63 -12.41 -5.18
CA TYR A 60 5.39 -11.63 -4.21
C TYR A 60 6.33 -10.64 -4.88
N LYS A 61 7.16 -11.10 -5.81
CA LYS A 61 8.09 -10.24 -6.55
C LYS A 61 7.37 -9.06 -7.19
N ASN A 62 6.29 -9.32 -7.94
CA ASN A 62 5.54 -8.27 -8.63
C ASN A 62 4.91 -7.28 -7.65
N THR A 63 4.34 -7.77 -6.56
CA THR A 63 3.72 -6.92 -5.53
C THR A 63 4.75 -6.06 -4.82
N LEU A 64 5.87 -6.65 -4.38
CA LEU A 64 6.93 -5.91 -3.68
C LEU A 64 7.61 -4.88 -4.58
N LEU A 65 7.86 -5.20 -5.86
CA LEU A 65 8.39 -4.25 -6.82
C LEU A 65 7.40 -3.12 -7.10
N MET A 66 6.11 -3.42 -7.26
CA MET A 66 5.07 -2.40 -7.41
C MET A 66 5.02 -1.47 -6.20
N ILE A 67 5.01 -2.02 -4.97
CA ILE A 67 5.02 -1.23 -3.73
C ILE A 67 6.27 -0.36 -3.67
N PHE A 68 7.44 -0.94 -3.88
CA PHE A 68 8.71 -0.21 -3.83
C PHE A 68 8.71 1.00 -4.76
N TRP A 69 8.38 0.80 -6.03
CA TRP A 69 8.38 1.88 -7.00
C TRP A 69 7.29 2.91 -6.76
N ARG A 70 6.08 2.50 -6.35
CA ARG A 70 5.02 3.45 -5.97
C ARG A 70 5.44 4.30 -4.77
N VAL A 71 6.06 3.70 -3.75
CA VAL A 71 6.57 4.44 -2.58
C VAL A 71 7.65 5.43 -2.99
N VAL A 72 8.66 4.99 -3.75
CA VAL A 72 9.76 5.87 -4.20
C VAL A 72 9.20 7.04 -5.01
N CYS A 73 8.38 6.78 -6.02
CA CYS A 73 7.82 7.83 -6.87
C CYS A 73 6.91 8.77 -6.09
N ALA A 74 6.00 8.23 -5.26
CA ALA A 74 5.07 9.04 -4.48
C ALA A 74 5.81 9.94 -3.48
N VAL A 75 6.80 9.41 -2.77
CA VAL A 75 7.58 10.20 -1.79
C VAL A 75 8.39 11.28 -2.49
N LEU A 76 9.09 10.95 -3.58
CA LEU A 76 9.89 11.94 -4.32
C LEU A 76 9.02 13.05 -4.91
N THR A 77 7.98 12.72 -5.65
CA THR A 77 7.11 13.70 -6.32
C THR A 77 6.35 14.54 -5.30
N ALA A 78 5.83 13.92 -4.24
CA ALA A 78 5.09 14.63 -3.19
C ALA A 78 6.01 15.54 -2.35
N THR A 79 7.26 15.14 -2.10
CA THR A 79 8.21 15.98 -1.36
C THR A 79 8.57 17.23 -2.15
N MET A 80 8.84 17.09 -3.45
CA MET A 80 9.11 18.23 -4.35
C MET A 80 7.90 19.15 -4.45
N ALA A 81 6.71 18.60 -4.72
CA ALA A 81 5.48 19.36 -4.82
C ALA A 81 5.08 20.00 -3.48
N GLY A 82 5.19 19.26 -2.37
CA GLY A 82 4.92 19.75 -1.03
C GLY A 82 5.81 20.93 -0.63
N TYR A 83 7.10 20.85 -0.94
CA TYR A 83 8.01 22.00 -0.73
C TYR A 83 7.61 23.20 -1.60
N ALA A 84 7.36 22.99 -2.88
CA ALA A 84 6.95 24.07 -3.77
C ALA A 84 5.66 24.76 -3.28
N PHE A 85 4.62 23.98 -2.96
CA PHE A 85 3.36 24.50 -2.44
C PHE A 85 3.44 24.98 -0.98
N GLY A 86 4.34 24.49 -0.15
CA GLY A 86 4.50 24.91 1.24
C GLY A 86 5.33 26.17 1.37
N ARG A 87 6.46 26.28 0.66
CA ARG A 87 7.51 27.27 0.94
C ARG A 87 7.75 28.27 -0.19
N LEU A 88 7.60 27.88 -1.45
CA LEU A 88 7.87 28.80 -2.55
C LEU A 88 6.71 29.74 -2.82
N LYS A 89 7.05 30.91 -3.37
CA LYS A 89 6.09 31.91 -3.85
C LYS A 89 6.12 31.90 -5.38
N PHE A 90 5.00 31.61 -6.02
CA PHE A 90 4.85 31.67 -7.47
C PHE A 90 3.42 32.02 -7.86
N PRO A 91 3.19 32.65 -9.06
CA PRO A 91 1.86 33.00 -9.51
C PRO A 91 0.99 31.77 -9.70
N GLY A 92 -0.30 31.85 -9.36
CA GLY A 92 -1.25 30.75 -9.49
C GLY A 92 -1.14 29.62 -8.46
N LYS A 93 -0.22 29.72 -7.46
CA LYS A 93 0.00 28.70 -6.42
C LYS A 93 -1.30 28.18 -5.79
N ASN A 94 -2.15 29.09 -5.33
CA ASN A 94 -3.39 28.74 -4.64
C ASN A 94 -4.40 28.04 -5.57
N PHE A 95 -4.49 28.48 -6.82
CA PHE A 95 -5.33 27.84 -7.83
C PHE A 95 -4.85 26.43 -8.14
N LEU A 96 -3.57 26.25 -8.42
CA LEU A 96 -2.99 24.92 -8.68
C LEU A 96 -3.13 23.99 -7.48
N PHE A 97 -2.95 24.49 -6.26
CA PHE A 97 -3.14 23.68 -5.07
C PHE A 97 -4.61 23.31 -4.84
N SER A 98 -5.56 24.20 -5.16
CA SER A 98 -6.98 23.82 -5.09
C SER A 98 -7.35 22.71 -6.06
N LEU A 99 -6.72 22.60 -7.24
CA LEU A 99 -6.89 21.45 -8.14
C LEU A 99 -6.40 20.14 -7.51
N VAL A 100 -5.30 20.19 -6.74
CA VAL A 100 -4.82 19.02 -5.96
C VAL A 100 -5.87 18.61 -4.93
N LEU A 101 -6.49 19.57 -4.23
CA LEU A 101 -7.54 19.26 -3.25
C LEU A 101 -8.80 18.71 -3.92
N VAL A 102 -9.22 19.27 -5.06
CA VAL A 102 -10.36 18.75 -5.83
C VAL A 102 -10.13 17.29 -6.25
N GLN A 103 -8.90 16.94 -6.68
CA GLN A 103 -8.58 15.56 -7.02
C GLN A 103 -8.80 14.60 -5.83
N MET A 104 -8.53 15.01 -4.59
CA MET A 104 -8.75 14.18 -3.39
C MET A 104 -10.24 13.95 -3.09
N MET A 105 -11.12 14.80 -3.57
CA MET A 105 -12.58 14.68 -3.42
C MET A 105 -13.19 13.71 -4.44
N ILE A 106 -12.49 13.44 -5.54
CA ILE A 106 -12.97 12.57 -6.62
C ILE A 106 -12.59 11.13 -6.29
N PRO A 107 -13.55 10.18 -6.32
CA PRO A 107 -13.24 8.76 -6.13
C PRO A 107 -12.21 8.26 -7.16
N ALA A 108 -11.15 7.59 -6.69
CA ALA A 108 -10.06 7.15 -7.56
C ALA A 108 -10.52 6.21 -8.69
N GLN A 109 -11.63 5.50 -8.50
CA GLN A 109 -12.21 4.58 -9.47
C GLN A 109 -12.62 5.26 -10.79
N ILE A 110 -12.97 6.54 -10.76
CA ILE A 110 -13.34 7.32 -11.97
C ILE A 110 -12.14 7.45 -12.93
N PHE A 111 -10.93 7.47 -12.39
CA PHE A 111 -9.71 7.61 -13.18
C PHE A 111 -9.21 6.28 -13.79
N ILE A 112 -9.79 5.13 -13.43
CA ILE A 112 -9.32 3.82 -13.90
C ILE A 112 -9.34 3.71 -15.42
N ILE A 113 -10.47 4.08 -16.05
CA ILE A 113 -10.61 3.98 -17.52
C ILE A 113 -9.64 4.93 -18.26
N PRO A 114 -9.57 6.24 -17.95
CA PRO A 114 -8.58 7.12 -18.55
C PRO A 114 -7.14 6.64 -18.37
N GLN A 115 -6.77 6.20 -17.17
CA GLN A 115 -5.42 5.69 -16.89
C GLN A 115 -5.11 4.41 -17.67
N TYR A 116 -6.08 3.50 -17.77
CA TYR A 116 -5.93 2.29 -18.59
C TYR A 116 -5.68 2.63 -20.06
N LEU A 117 -6.44 3.56 -20.62
CA LEU A 117 -6.27 4.00 -22.00
C LEU A 117 -4.89 4.63 -22.23
N MET A 118 -4.38 5.41 -21.27
CA MET A 118 -3.03 5.98 -21.34
C MET A 118 -1.98 4.87 -21.35
N VAL A 119 -2.01 3.96 -20.38
CA VAL A 119 -1.06 2.85 -20.24
C VAL A 119 -1.12 1.92 -21.46
N SER A 120 -2.33 1.65 -21.98
CA SER A 120 -2.56 0.86 -23.18
C SER A 120 -1.95 1.51 -24.43
N LYS A 121 -2.19 2.81 -24.65
CA LYS A 121 -1.61 3.56 -25.77
C LYS A 121 -0.09 3.64 -25.70
N MET A 122 0.49 3.63 -24.50
CA MET A 122 1.94 3.58 -24.28
C MET A 122 2.53 2.17 -24.48
N GLY A 123 1.71 1.14 -24.74
CA GLY A 123 2.16 -0.25 -24.90
C GLY A 123 2.66 -0.87 -23.59
N MET A 124 2.25 -0.35 -22.44
CA MET A 124 2.79 -0.73 -21.12
C MET A 124 1.86 -1.64 -20.31
N LEU A 125 0.82 -2.24 -20.94
CA LEU A 125 0.03 -3.29 -20.33
C LEU A 125 0.92 -4.51 -20.03
N ASN A 126 0.60 -5.24 -18.96
CA ASN A 126 1.37 -6.40 -18.50
C ASN A 126 2.85 -6.07 -18.18
N THR A 127 3.13 -4.86 -17.69
CA THR A 127 4.46 -4.44 -17.25
C THR A 127 4.45 -3.88 -15.83
N GLN A 128 5.63 -3.85 -15.19
CA GLN A 128 5.78 -3.20 -13.89
C GLN A 128 5.47 -1.69 -13.94
N PHE A 129 5.80 -1.02 -15.05
CA PHE A 129 5.46 0.39 -15.22
C PHE A 129 3.94 0.61 -15.22
N GLY A 130 3.19 -0.24 -15.94
CA GLY A 130 1.73 -0.20 -15.91
C GLY A 130 1.15 -0.35 -14.52
N LEU A 131 1.72 -1.24 -13.68
CA LEU A 131 1.32 -1.41 -12.28
C LEU A 131 1.61 -0.19 -11.42
N VAL A 132 2.73 0.48 -11.64
CA VAL A 132 3.19 1.63 -10.84
C VAL A 132 2.50 2.93 -11.25
N PHE A 133 2.05 3.03 -12.50
CA PHE A 133 1.56 4.28 -13.13
C PHE A 133 0.62 5.14 -12.27
N PRO A 134 -0.44 4.61 -11.62
CA PRO A 134 -1.33 5.43 -10.79
C PRO A 134 -0.65 6.00 -9.53
N GLY A 135 0.45 5.38 -9.10
CA GLY A 135 1.20 5.76 -7.90
C GLY A 135 2.38 6.71 -8.16
N LEU A 136 2.60 7.15 -9.41
CA LEU A 136 3.71 8.05 -9.74
C LEU A 136 3.58 9.41 -9.07
N VAL A 137 2.36 9.90 -8.92
CA VAL A 137 2.03 11.19 -8.29
C VAL A 137 0.83 10.98 -7.37
N THR A 138 0.83 11.63 -6.22
CA THR A 138 -0.25 11.52 -5.24
C THR A 138 -0.69 12.89 -4.71
N ALA A 139 -1.97 13.21 -4.84
CA ALA A 139 -2.56 14.43 -4.29
C ALA A 139 -2.49 14.42 -2.75
N PHE A 140 -2.83 13.28 -2.12
CA PHE A 140 -2.72 13.11 -0.66
C PHE A 140 -1.29 13.33 -0.18
N GLY A 141 -0.30 12.74 -0.87
CA GLY A 141 1.11 12.93 -0.54
C GLY A 141 1.55 14.40 -0.66
N THR A 142 1.14 15.08 -1.73
CA THR A 142 1.42 16.51 -1.92
C THR A 142 0.84 17.36 -0.78
N TYR A 143 -0.40 17.08 -0.36
CA TYR A 143 -1.04 17.75 0.77
C TYR A 143 -0.30 17.48 2.08
N LEU A 144 0.00 16.21 2.38
CA LEU A 144 0.69 15.79 3.60
C LEU A 144 2.07 16.44 3.73
N LEU A 145 2.87 16.40 2.66
CA LEU A 145 4.21 16.99 2.67
C LEU A 145 4.16 18.51 2.71
N LYS A 146 3.21 19.15 2.01
CA LYS A 146 2.98 20.61 2.12
C LYS A 146 2.75 21.01 3.57
N THR A 147 1.84 20.33 4.26
CA THR A 147 1.55 20.59 5.69
C THR A 147 2.78 20.34 6.57
N GLY A 148 3.55 19.28 6.28
CA GLY A 148 4.81 19.01 6.97
C GLY A 148 5.83 20.15 6.81
N PHE A 149 6.01 20.64 5.59
CA PHE A 149 6.92 21.78 5.35
C PHE A 149 6.39 23.09 5.99
N GLU A 150 5.10 23.38 5.94
CA GLU A 150 4.51 24.56 6.56
C GLU A 150 4.67 24.59 8.08
N GLY A 151 4.72 23.42 8.72
CA GLY A 151 4.94 23.28 10.16
C GLY A 151 6.35 23.60 10.64
N LEU A 152 7.33 23.71 9.74
CA LEU A 152 8.70 24.05 10.12
C LEU A 152 8.88 25.57 10.34
N PRO A 153 9.75 26.03 11.28
CA PRO A 153 10.08 27.43 11.47
C PRO A 153 10.62 28.07 10.17
N LYS A 154 10.19 29.31 9.89
CA LYS A 154 10.67 30.05 8.71
C LYS A 154 12.12 30.50 8.86
N ASP A 155 12.54 30.76 10.07
CA ASP A 155 13.87 31.26 10.42
C ASP A 155 14.98 30.33 9.91
N LEU A 156 14.73 29.02 9.85
CA LEU A 156 15.68 28.04 9.31
C LEU A 156 15.97 28.28 7.82
N GLU A 157 14.96 28.62 7.07
CA GLU A 157 15.09 28.89 5.63
C GLU A 157 15.64 30.28 5.36
N GLU A 158 15.34 31.26 6.24
CA GLU A 158 15.88 32.63 6.19
C GLU A 158 17.37 32.65 6.53
N ALA A 159 17.79 31.93 7.57
CA ALA A 159 19.22 31.76 7.91
C ALA A 159 20.00 31.15 6.74
N ALA A 160 19.47 30.10 6.12
CA ALA A 160 20.10 29.49 4.95
C ALA A 160 20.18 30.42 3.74
N MET A 161 19.23 31.36 3.57
CA MET A 161 19.32 32.39 2.54
C MET A 161 20.45 33.39 2.83
N ILE A 162 20.63 33.76 4.08
CA ILE A 162 21.73 34.65 4.50
C ILE A 162 23.07 33.97 4.25
N ASP A 163 23.16 32.65 4.48
CA ASP A 163 24.36 31.84 4.22
C ASP A 163 24.60 31.60 2.71
N GLY A 164 23.78 32.16 1.83
CA GLY A 164 23.93 32.08 0.37
C GLY A 164 23.40 30.79 -0.27
N CYS A 165 22.62 29.97 0.45
CA CYS A 165 22.05 28.74 -0.09
C CYS A 165 21.00 29.03 -1.18
N ASN A 166 21.13 28.41 -2.34
CA ASN A 166 20.10 28.43 -3.38
C ASN A 166 18.89 27.58 -3.00
N ILE A 167 17.79 27.67 -3.78
CA ILE A 167 16.54 26.93 -3.52
C ILE A 167 16.76 25.43 -3.41
N GLY A 168 17.57 24.85 -4.30
CA GLY A 168 17.88 23.41 -4.30
C GLY A 168 18.64 22.97 -3.05
N GLN A 169 19.62 23.75 -2.62
CA GLN A 169 20.40 23.49 -1.39
C GLN A 169 19.51 23.58 -0.14
N ARG A 170 18.66 24.61 -0.04
CA ARG A 170 17.68 24.75 1.05
C ARG A 170 16.74 23.56 1.10
N PHE A 171 16.23 23.13 -0.07
CA PHE A 171 15.35 21.98 -0.17
C PHE A 171 16.05 20.68 0.28
N LEU A 172 17.18 20.32 -0.34
CA LEU A 172 17.82 19.02 -0.14
C LEU A 172 18.55 18.90 1.21
N MET A 173 19.23 19.98 1.66
CA MET A 173 20.12 19.92 2.81
C MET A 173 19.46 20.28 4.13
N ILE A 174 18.36 21.07 4.09
CA ILE A 174 17.72 21.61 5.30
C ILE A 174 16.28 21.13 5.41
N MET A 175 15.44 21.47 4.44
CA MET A 175 14.00 21.29 4.58
C MET A 175 13.57 19.82 4.44
N MET A 176 14.15 19.09 3.49
CA MET A 176 13.81 17.67 3.26
C MET A 176 14.22 16.78 4.44
N PRO A 177 15.42 16.89 5.04
CA PRO A 177 15.76 16.11 6.23
C PRO A 177 14.86 16.37 7.44
N LEU A 178 14.42 17.62 7.64
CA LEU A 178 13.53 18.01 8.73
C LEU A 178 12.09 17.48 8.55
N THR A 179 11.67 17.19 7.31
CA THR A 179 10.35 16.58 7.01
C THR A 179 10.40 15.06 6.89
N LYS A 180 11.51 14.42 7.29
CA LYS A 180 11.69 12.96 7.19
C LYS A 180 10.54 12.17 7.80
N SER A 181 9.98 12.58 8.92
CA SER A 181 8.85 11.92 9.57
C SER A 181 7.62 11.89 8.66
N SER A 182 7.28 13.02 8.02
CA SER A 182 6.17 13.10 7.06
C SER A 182 6.41 12.25 5.80
N MET A 183 7.66 12.20 5.31
CA MET A 183 8.05 11.36 4.19
C MET A 183 7.89 9.87 4.49
N VAL A 184 8.33 9.44 5.68
CA VAL A 184 8.19 8.05 6.14
C VAL A 184 6.71 7.70 6.31
N SER A 185 5.90 8.58 6.90
CA SER A 185 4.46 8.40 7.03
C SER A 185 3.79 8.22 5.66
N LEU A 186 4.13 9.07 4.68
CA LEU A 186 3.62 8.93 3.31
C LEU A 186 4.03 7.60 2.69
N GLY A 187 5.29 7.18 2.86
CA GLY A 187 5.78 5.91 2.36
C GLY A 187 4.99 4.73 2.91
N ILE A 188 4.70 4.74 4.20
CA ILE A 188 3.90 3.72 4.88
C ILE A 188 2.46 3.68 4.32
N PHE A 189 1.78 4.82 4.24
CA PHE A 189 0.42 4.88 3.67
C PHE A 189 0.42 4.39 2.23
N THR A 190 1.38 4.83 1.41
CA THR A 190 1.49 4.40 0.02
C THR A 190 1.72 2.89 -0.10
N ALA A 191 2.56 2.30 0.76
CA ALA A 191 2.80 0.86 0.78
C ALA A 191 1.53 0.07 1.11
N VAL A 192 0.77 0.51 2.13
CA VAL A 192 -0.49 -0.13 2.53
C VAL A 192 -1.54 -0.03 1.41
N PHE A 193 -1.70 1.15 0.80
CA PHE A 193 -2.65 1.33 -0.30
C PHE A 193 -2.26 0.52 -1.54
N ALA A 194 -0.97 0.48 -1.88
CA ALA A 194 -0.48 -0.32 -2.99
C ALA A 194 -0.68 -1.83 -2.76
N PHE A 195 -0.45 -2.32 -1.54
CA PHE A 195 -0.68 -3.72 -1.19
C PHE A 195 -2.15 -4.14 -1.32
N LYS A 196 -3.07 -3.25 -0.91
CA LYS A 196 -4.52 -3.48 -0.98
C LYS A 196 -5.11 -3.27 -2.37
N ASP A 197 -4.35 -2.69 -3.30
CA ASP A 197 -4.84 -2.40 -4.65
C ASP A 197 -5.14 -3.69 -5.40
N LEU A 198 -6.42 -3.90 -5.69
CA LEU A 198 -6.94 -5.06 -6.41
C LEU A 198 -7.36 -4.68 -7.83
N MET A 199 -8.14 -3.60 -7.97
CA MET A 199 -8.82 -3.29 -9.22
C MET A 199 -7.84 -2.95 -10.34
N TRP A 200 -6.86 -2.10 -10.05
CA TRP A 200 -5.91 -1.67 -11.06
C TRP A 200 -5.03 -2.83 -11.58
N PRO A 201 -4.38 -3.65 -10.72
CA PRO A 201 -3.62 -4.82 -11.18
C PRO A 201 -4.46 -5.83 -11.97
N MET A 202 -5.74 -6.05 -11.60
CA MET A 202 -6.62 -6.96 -12.33
C MET A 202 -6.89 -6.52 -13.77
N ILE A 203 -6.95 -5.20 -14.00
CA ILE A 203 -7.26 -4.64 -15.31
C ILE A 203 -6.00 -4.54 -16.18
N VAL A 204 -4.87 -4.13 -15.60
CA VAL A 204 -3.63 -3.86 -16.33
C VAL A 204 -2.78 -5.11 -16.56
N CYS A 205 -2.85 -6.10 -15.65
CA CYS A 205 -2.07 -7.33 -15.70
C CYS A 205 -2.95 -8.56 -15.88
N THR A 206 -3.14 -8.98 -17.11
CA THR A 206 -3.87 -10.19 -17.49
C THR A 206 -2.99 -11.43 -17.52
N ASN A 207 -1.66 -11.25 -17.70
CA ASN A 207 -0.67 -12.33 -17.76
C ASN A 207 -0.28 -12.81 -16.35
N ALA A 208 -0.17 -14.14 -16.17
CA ALA A 208 0.23 -14.75 -14.89
C ALA A 208 1.60 -14.24 -14.38
N ASN A 209 2.55 -13.97 -15.28
CA ASN A 209 3.90 -13.53 -14.92
C ASN A 209 3.96 -12.08 -14.40
N THR A 210 2.92 -11.28 -14.60
CA THR A 210 2.86 -9.87 -14.17
C THR A 210 1.80 -9.62 -13.10
N THR A 211 0.99 -10.63 -12.79
CA THR A 211 -0.08 -10.54 -11.79
C THR A 211 0.50 -10.25 -10.41
N THR A 212 -0.18 -9.41 -9.63
CA THR A 212 0.12 -9.13 -8.23
C THR A 212 -0.57 -10.12 -7.29
N LEU A 213 -0.18 -10.11 -6.02
CA LEU A 213 -0.72 -11.00 -5.00
C LEU A 213 -2.23 -10.85 -4.82
N SER A 214 -2.72 -9.61 -4.69
CA SER A 214 -4.16 -9.31 -4.55
C SER A 214 -4.96 -9.79 -5.76
N ALA A 215 -4.48 -9.49 -6.98
CA ALA A 215 -5.14 -9.92 -8.22
C ALA A 215 -5.05 -11.45 -8.42
N GLY A 216 -3.94 -12.08 -8.01
CA GLY A 216 -3.79 -13.53 -8.01
C GLY A 216 -4.80 -14.22 -7.11
N LEU A 217 -4.96 -13.74 -5.88
CA LEU A 217 -5.97 -14.27 -4.93
C LEU A 217 -7.40 -14.13 -5.45
N ALA A 218 -7.74 -13.00 -6.05
CA ALA A 218 -9.07 -12.81 -6.62
C ALA A 218 -9.37 -13.78 -7.78
N LYS A 219 -8.37 -14.08 -8.61
CA LYS A 219 -8.50 -15.10 -9.68
C LYS A 219 -8.66 -16.50 -9.10
N MET A 220 -8.00 -16.82 -7.98
CA MET A 220 -8.16 -18.09 -7.28
C MET A 220 -9.59 -18.29 -6.78
N GLN A 221 -10.20 -17.26 -6.22
CA GLN A 221 -11.58 -17.32 -5.74
C GLN A 221 -12.56 -17.70 -6.86
N GLY A 222 -12.36 -17.22 -8.08
CA GLY A 222 -13.18 -17.61 -9.24
C GLY A 222 -12.94 -19.04 -9.71
N GLN A 223 -11.72 -19.58 -9.53
CA GLN A 223 -11.31 -20.88 -10.03
C GLN A 223 -11.55 -22.03 -9.03
N TYR A 224 -11.43 -21.74 -7.72
CA TYR A 224 -11.54 -22.70 -6.61
C TYR A 224 -12.66 -22.31 -5.64
N GLY A 225 -13.75 -21.76 -6.14
CA GLY A 225 -14.83 -21.26 -5.29
C GLY A 225 -15.44 -22.25 -4.30
N SER A 226 -15.10 -23.53 -4.40
CA SER A 226 -15.50 -24.60 -3.47
C SER A 226 -14.35 -25.24 -2.68
N ASP A 227 -13.09 -24.82 -2.87
CA ASP A 227 -11.93 -25.32 -2.12
C ASP A 227 -11.48 -24.28 -1.07
N TYR A 228 -12.21 -24.23 0.04
CA TYR A 228 -11.93 -23.29 1.13
C TYR A 228 -10.56 -23.46 1.78
N PRO A 229 -10.05 -24.69 2.05
CA PRO A 229 -8.71 -24.87 2.58
C PRO A 229 -7.62 -24.29 1.70
N ALA A 230 -7.68 -24.50 0.38
CA ALA A 230 -6.73 -23.93 -0.56
C ALA A 230 -6.82 -22.39 -0.59
N MET A 231 -8.02 -21.82 -0.57
CA MET A 231 -8.21 -20.37 -0.50
C MET A 231 -7.68 -19.76 0.80
N MET A 232 -7.90 -20.43 1.95
CA MET A 232 -7.41 -19.96 3.25
C MET A 232 -5.89 -20.11 3.37
N ALA A 233 -5.31 -21.17 2.79
CA ALA A 233 -3.85 -21.32 2.68
C ALA A 233 -3.24 -20.19 1.83
N ALA A 234 -3.84 -19.87 0.69
CA ALA A 234 -3.41 -18.77 -0.16
C ALA A 234 -3.52 -17.42 0.55
N ALA A 235 -4.63 -17.16 1.23
CA ALA A 235 -4.83 -15.93 2.00
C ALA A 235 -3.81 -15.80 3.15
N THR A 236 -3.51 -16.91 3.85
CA THR A 236 -2.49 -16.95 4.91
C THR A 236 -1.11 -16.58 4.34
N LEU A 237 -0.70 -17.20 3.24
CA LEU A 237 0.55 -16.86 2.57
C LEU A 237 0.55 -15.39 2.13
N ALA A 238 -0.55 -14.90 1.58
CA ALA A 238 -0.63 -13.54 1.06
C ALA A 238 -0.49 -12.44 2.14
N VAL A 239 -0.87 -12.70 3.37
CA VAL A 239 -0.75 -11.73 4.48
C VAL A 239 0.69 -11.63 5.00
N LEU A 240 1.53 -12.66 4.83
CA LEU A 240 2.88 -12.70 5.39
C LEU A 240 3.77 -11.48 5.04
N PRO A 241 3.87 -11.02 3.79
CA PRO A 241 4.70 -9.87 3.47
C PRO A 241 4.27 -8.61 4.23
N MET A 242 2.95 -8.43 4.39
CA MET A 242 2.43 -7.25 5.10
C MET A 242 2.70 -7.32 6.61
N ILE A 243 2.62 -8.50 7.21
CA ILE A 243 3.01 -8.73 8.61
C ILE A 243 4.49 -8.40 8.79
N ILE A 244 5.36 -8.87 7.88
CA ILE A 244 6.80 -8.60 7.94
C ILE A 244 7.06 -7.09 7.84
N ILE A 245 6.46 -6.41 6.88
CA ILE A 245 6.57 -4.95 6.72
C ILE A 245 6.10 -4.25 7.99
N TYR A 246 4.96 -4.65 8.55
CA TYR A 246 4.43 -4.06 9.77
C TYR A 246 5.38 -4.25 10.97
N VAL A 247 5.91 -5.45 11.19
CA VAL A 247 6.84 -5.73 12.30
C VAL A 247 8.11 -4.90 12.18
N ILE A 248 8.65 -4.72 10.97
CA ILE A 248 9.85 -3.91 10.72
C ILE A 248 9.58 -2.42 10.99
N PHE A 249 8.43 -1.91 10.53
CA PHE A 249 8.11 -0.49 10.55
C PHE A 249 7.08 -0.09 11.63
N GLN A 250 6.79 -0.94 12.63
CA GLN A 250 5.72 -0.71 13.63
C GLN A 250 5.85 0.61 14.38
N LYS A 251 7.08 1.04 14.72
CA LYS A 251 7.33 2.34 15.40
C LYS A 251 6.90 3.51 14.52
N GLN A 252 7.30 3.48 13.26
CA GLN A 252 6.98 4.51 12.28
C GLN A 252 5.48 4.54 11.94
N PHE A 253 4.80 3.37 11.96
CA PHE A 253 3.34 3.31 11.84
C PHE A 253 2.65 4.06 12.97
N VAL A 254 3.07 3.85 14.22
CA VAL A 254 2.48 4.52 15.39
C VAL A 254 2.76 6.03 15.37
N GLU A 255 4.00 6.43 15.10
CA GLU A 255 4.41 7.83 15.01
C GLU A 255 3.70 8.55 13.86
N GLY A 256 3.57 7.90 12.69
CA GLY A 256 2.89 8.46 11.51
C GLY A 256 1.41 8.73 11.74
N ILE A 257 0.72 7.87 12.46
CA ILE A 257 -0.69 8.06 12.84
C ILE A 257 -0.82 9.15 13.89
N ALA A 258 0.07 9.19 14.89
CA ALA A 258 0.05 10.20 15.95
C ALA A 258 0.28 11.61 15.41
N THR A 259 1.19 11.80 14.44
CA THR A 259 1.45 13.11 13.83
C THR A 259 0.33 13.59 12.91
N SER A 260 -0.45 12.68 12.32
CA SER A 260 -1.62 13.04 11.50
C SER A 260 -2.89 13.35 12.33
N GLY A 261 -2.97 12.82 13.57
CA GLY A 261 -4.11 12.99 14.48
C GLY A 261 -3.89 13.98 15.64
N GLY A 262 -2.67 14.43 15.88
CA GLY A 262 -2.29 15.20 17.05
C GLY A 262 -1.83 16.63 16.74
N LYS A 263 -2.79 17.52 16.45
CA LYS A 263 -2.70 18.91 16.91
C LYS A 263 -3.87 19.12 17.89
N LEU A 264 -3.64 18.74 19.11
CA LEU A 264 -4.30 19.30 20.27
C LEU A 264 -3.29 20.16 21.02
#